data_a5995e62bd8ed44268a1fc99de0edfa4
#
_entry.id   a5995e62bd8ed44268a1fc99de0edfa4
#
_cell.length_a   1.000
_cell.length_b   1.000
_cell.length_c   1.000
_cell.angle_alpha   90.00
_cell.angle_beta   90.00
_cell.angle_gamma   90.00
#
_symmetry.space_group_name_H-M   'P 1'
#
loop_
_entity.id
_entity.type
_entity.pdbx_description
1 polymer ?
#
loop_
_entity_poly.entity_id
_entity_poly.type
_entity_poly.pdbx_seq_one_letter_code
_entity_poly.pdbx_strand_id
1 'polypeptide(L)'
;MQKMFIPGRNGYDVPVMLEVKPEAKTAVVVVHGFGSGKHQTTAGRMREDFAARGAGVCALDLPAHGESPVDGHQLTVENAINDLATAEDVLRRYMPKADIAFFASSFGAFLTSLYLARRPSGLVKPKAVLRCAALTMPELLWAELGPDKQAKLDRNETVFLDSYEPPIMITPEFIRSMKAHDPFKECRPRMADILLIHGTADEIAPVEEARRFSRQFGYPLLEVEGADHRFSGPGQMDAMAKAALAHLCG
;
A
#
# COMPACT_ATOMS: atom_id res chain seq x y z
N MET A 1 -6.54 -20.06 1.41
CA MET A 1 -5.52 -19.02 1.69
C MET A 1 -4.71 -19.44 2.91
N GLN A 2 -3.39 -19.39 2.84
CA GLN A 2 -2.48 -19.89 3.85
C GLN A 2 -1.68 -18.73 4.46
N LYS A 3 -1.57 -18.70 5.79
CA LYS A 3 -0.65 -17.81 6.51
C LYS A 3 0.77 -18.36 6.40
N MET A 4 1.72 -17.51 6.04
CA MET A 4 3.13 -17.86 5.90
C MET A 4 4.03 -16.72 6.36
N PHE A 5 5.25 -17.07 6.72
CA PHE A 5 6.37 -16.16 6.89
C PHE A 5 7.37 -16.48 5.80
N ILE A 6 7.65 -15.52 4.93
CA ILE A 6 8.53 -15.73 3.77
C ILE A 6 9.85 -14.97 3.96
N PRO A 7 11.02 -15.60 3.69
CA PRO A 7 12.29 -14.89 3.81
C PRO A 7 12.32 -13.62 2.99
N GLY A 8 12.48 -12.48 3.67
CA GLY A 8 12.53 -11.17 3.05
C GLY A 8 13.93 -10.77 2.61
N ARG A 9 14.02 -9.72 1.79
CA ARG A 9 15.29 -9.19 1.28
C ARG A 9 16.09 -8.41 2.34
N ASN A 10 15.44 -8.06 3.46
CA ASN A 10 16.04 -7.22 4.52
C ASN A 10 16.55 -8.03 5.72
N GLY A 11 16.63 -9.38 5.60
CA GLY A 11 17.15 -10.25 6.65
C GLY A 11 16.14 -10.62 7.74
N TYR A 12 14.86 -10.30 7.52
CA TYR A 12 13.73 -10.78 8.35
C TYR A 12 12.64 -11.38 7.47
N ASP A 13 11.77 -12.18 8.10
CA ASP A 13 10.65 -12.80 7.40
C ASP A 13 9.48 -11.83 7.24
N VAL A 14 8.86 -11.83 6.06
CA VAL A 14 7.66 -11.03 5.73
C VAL A 14 6.42 -11.88 5.99
N PRO A 15 5.53 -11.48 6.91
CA PRO A 15 4.29 -12.21 7.15
C PRO A 15 3.30 -11.98 6.02
N VAL A 16 2.77 -13.06 5.44
CA VAL A 16 1.81 -12.97 4.33
C VAL A 16 0.61 -13.89 4.52
N MET A 17 -0.49 -13.53 3.86
CA MET A 17 -1.58 -14.43 3.52
C MET A 17 -1.46 -14.74 2.02
N LEU A 18 -1.17 -15.99 1.70
CA LEU A 18 -0.92 -16.45 0.34
C LEU A 18 -2.05 -17.36 -0.16
N GLU A 19 -2.58 -17.06 -1.34
CA GLU A 19 -3.47 -17.91 -2.10
C GLU A 19 -2.83 -18.21 -3.45
N VAL A 20 -2.43 -19.46 -3.65
CA VAL A 20 -1.82 -19.91 -4.90
C VAL A 20 -2.89 -20.55 -5.77
N LYS A 21 -3.04 -20.05 -6.98
CA LYS A 21 -3.90 -20.60 -8.03
C LYS A 21 -3.08 -20.73 -9.32
N PRO A 22 -2.47 -21.87 -9.57
CA PRO A 22 -1.51 -22.04 -10.68
C PRO A 22 -2.05 -21.64 -12.06
N GLU A 23 -3.36 -21.79 -12.26
CA GLU A 23 -4.04 -21.44 -13.53
C GLU A 23 -4.65 -20.03 -13.53
N ALA A 24 -4.42 -19.24 -12.47
CA ALA A 24 -4.89 -17.86 -12.42
C ALA A 24 -4.23 -17.01 -13.51
N LYS A 25 -5.03 -16.17 -14.17
CA LYS A 25 -4.52 -15.19 -15.14
C LYS A 25 -3.91 -13.96 -14.42
N THR A 26 -4.37 -13.68 -13.21
CA THR A 26 -3.95 -12.52 -12.41
C THR A 26 -3.51 -12.97 -11.03
N ALA A 27 -2.44 -12.37 -10.53
CA ALA A 27 -1.96 -12.54 -9.17
C ALA A 27 -1.77 -11.15 -8.53
N VAL A 28 -2.45 -10.90 -7.39
CA VAL A 28 -2.57 -9.59 -6.78
C VAL A 28 -1.75 -9.50 -5.49
N VAL A 29 -0.83 -8.53 -5.43
CA VAL A 29 -0.21 -8.09 -4.17
C VAL A 29 -1.16 -7.10 -3.50
N VAL A 30 -1.55 -7.38 -2.24
CA VAL A 30 -2.44 -6.52 -1.44
C VAL A 30 -1.62 -5.85 -0.35
N VAL A 31 -1.59 -4.51 -0.36
CA VAL A 31 -0.78 -3.67 0.52
C VAL A 31 -1.67 -2.79 1.37
N HIS A 32 -1.59 -2.96 2.69
CA HIS A 32 -2.39 -2.20 3.65
C HIS A 32 -1.85 -0.78 3.92
N GLY A 33 -2.63 0.06 4.61
CA GLY A 33 -2.26 1.40 5.05
C GLY A 33 -1.48 1.43 6.37
N PHE A 34 -1.02 2.62 6.75
CA PHE A 34 -0.33 2.85 8.02
C PHE A 34 -1.24 2.48 9.21
N GLY A 35 -0.68 1.88 10.25
CA GLY A 35 -1.42 1.43 11.42
C GLY A 35 -2.40 0.28 11.17
N SER A 36 -2.26 -0.44 10.05
CA SER A 36 -3.15 -1.51 9.62
C SER A 36 -2.38 -2.85 9.50
N GLY A 37 -2.97 -3.83 8.79
CA GLY A 37 -2.35 -5.11 8.53
C GLY A 37 -3.12 -5.91 7.47
N LYS A 38 -2.56 -7.03 7.05
CA LYS A 38 -3.13 -7.91 5.99
C LYS A 38 -4.51 -8.49 6.31
N HIS A 39 -4.91 -8.49 7.59
CA HIS A 39 -6.22 -8.96 8.07
C HIS A 39 -7.25 -7.84 8.26
N GLN A 40 -6.82 -6.59 8.29
CA GLN A 40 -7.70 -5.45 8.57
C GLN A 40 -8.67 -5.14 7.44
N THR A 41 -9.76 -4.44 7.77
CA THR A 41 -10.99 -4.27 6.98
C THR A 41 -10.79 -4.20 5.46
N THR A 42 -10.05 -3.24 4.95
CA THR A 42 -9.89 -3.07 3.49
C THR A 42 -9.00 -4.16 2.88
N ALA A 43 -7.82 -4.41 3.46
CA ALA A 43 -6.89 -5.41 2.92
C ALA A 43 -7.47 -6.82 3.05
N GLY A 44 -8.11 -7.14 4.19
CA GLY A 44 -8.79 -8.41 4.41
C GLY A 44 -9.92 -8.65 3.42
N ARG A 45 -10.81 -7.65 3.24
CA ARG A 45 -11.90 -7.70 2.27
C ARG A 45 -11.39 -7.92 0.85
N MET A 46 -10.46 -7.08 0.39
CA MET A 46 -9.97 -7.15 -0.99
C MET A 46 -9.22 -8.45 -1.27
N ARG A 47 -8.44 -8.95 -0.31
CA ARG A 47 -7.80 -10.27 -0.38
C ARG A 47 -8.82 -11.39 -0.66
N GLU A 48 -9.94 -11.37 0.07
CA GLU A 48 -11.01 -12.38 -0.09
C GLU A 48 -11.75 -12.21 -1.42
N ASP A 49 -12.07 -10.98 -1.79
CA ASP A 49 -12.76 -10.67 -3.04
C ASP A 49 -11.92 -11.07 -4.28
N PHE A 50 -10.61 -10.81 -4.29
CA PHE A 50 -9.71 -11.25 -5.37
C PHE A 50 -9.62 -12.78 -5.44
N ALA A 51 -9.47 -13.45 -4.29
CA ALA A 51 -9.44 -14.90 -4.22
C ALA A 51 -10.76 -15.52 -4.73
N ALA A 52 -11.92 -14.94 -4.38
CA ALA A 52 -13.23 -15.38 -4.87
C ALA A 52 -13.37 -15.21 -6.39
N ARG A 53 -12.70 -14.21 -7.00
CA ARG A 53 -12.64 -13.99 -8.45
C ARG A 53 -11.67 -14.90 -9.18
N GLY A 54 -11.00 -15.81 -8.47
CA GLY A 54 -10.06 -16.76 -9.07
C GLY A 54 -8.65 -16.22 -9.24
N ALA A 55 -8.33 -15.05 -8.72
CA ALA A 55 -6.97 -14.53 -8.70
C ALA A 55 -6.10 -15.26 -7.66
N GLY A 56 -4.80 -15.33 -7.92
CA GLY A 56 -3.82 -15.56 -6.87
C GLY A 56 -3.66 -14.29 -6.02
N VAL A 57 -3.31 -14.45 -4.73
CA VAL A 57 -3.21 -13.29 -3.82
C VAL A 57 -2.03 -13.46 -2.87
N CYS A 58 -1.28 -12.38 -2.68
CA CYS A 58 -0.32 -12.25 -1.60
C CYS A 58 -0.60 -10.93 -0.86
N ALA A 59 -1.22 -11.02 0.31
CA ALA A 59 -1.39 -9.88 1.21
C ALA A 59 -0.31 -9.93 2.29
N LEU A 60 0.48 -8.85 2.43
CA LEU A 60 1.61 -8.79 3.36
C LEU A 60 1.33 -7.85 4.53
N ASP A 61 2.05 -8.04 5.64
CA ASP A 61 2.23 -7.01 6.66
C ASP A 61 3.52 -6.24 6.38
N LEU A 62 3.43 -4.93 6.41
CA LEU A 62 4.57 -4.01 6.30
C LEU A 62 5.46 -4.07 7.56
N PRO A 63 6.73 -3.61 7.51
CA PRO A 63 7.58 -3.55 8.70
C PRO A 63 6.90 -2.83 9.87
N ALA A 64 7.02 -3.32 11.07
CA ALA A 64 6.41 -2.81 12.30
C ALA A 64 4.86 -2.81 12.33
N HIS A 65 4.20 -3.51 11.40
CA HIS A 65 2.75 -3.61 11.34
C HIS A 65 2.29 -5.07 11.42
N GLY A 66 1.06 -5.27 11.91
CA GLY A 66 0.42 -6.58 11.95
C GLY A 66 1.25 -7.62 12.69
N GLU A 67 1.65 -8.67 12.00
CA GLU A 67 2.47 -9.76 12.53
C GLU A 67 3.95 -9.65 12.13
N SER A 68 4.40 -8.45 11.70
CA SER A 68 5.81 -8.23 11.37
C SER A 68 6.71 -8.57 12.57
N PRO A 69 7.79 -9.35 12.37
CA PRO A 69 8.71 -9.70 13.45
C PRO A 69 9.65 -8.56 13.86
N VAL A 70 9.58 -7.43 13.15
CA VAL A 70 10.46 -6.28 13.37
C VAL A 70 9.68 -5.06 13.85
N ASP A 71 10.35 -4.19 14.57
CA ASP A 71 9.80 -2.96 15.13
C ASP A 71 10.04 -1.73 14.23
N GLY A 72 9.78 -0.53 14.75
CA GLY A 72 9.93 0.74 14.03
C GLY A 72 11.35 1.06 13.57
N HIS A 73 12.39 0.39 14.09
CA HIS A 73 13.74 0.57 13.58
C HIS A 73 13.92 0.02 12.16
N GLN A 74 13.12 -0.97 11.78
CA GLN A 74 13.09 -1.52 10.41
C GLN A 74 12.01 -0.86 9.52
N LEU A 75 11.16 -0.01 10.09
CA LEU A 75 10.16 0.72 9.32
C LEU A 75 10.84 1.86 8.54
N THR A 76 11.21 1.56 7.31
CA THR A 76 11.71 2.54 6.33
C THR A 76 11.04 2.34 4.99
N VAL A 77 11.04 3.35 4.13
CA VAL A 77 10.49 3.24 2.78
C VAL A 77 11.21 2.14 1.99
N GLU A 78 12.53 2.05 2.11
CA GLU A 78 13.32 1.05 1.39
C GLU A 78 12.99 -0.37 1.83
N ASN A 79 12.89 -0.61 3.15
CA ASN A 79 12.53 -1.93 3.67
C ASN A 79 11.12 -2.33 3.23
N ALA A 80 10.16 -1.41 3.32
CA ALA A 80 8.80 -1.66 2.89
C ALA A 80 8.70 -1.96 1.38
N ILE A 81 9.45 -1.23 0.54
CA ILE A 81 9.53 -1.50 -0.92
C ILE A 81 10.16 -2.88 -1.19
N ASN A 82 11.18 -3.26 -0.44
CA ASN A 82 11.77 -4.60 -0.55
C ASN A 82 10.80 -5.72 -0.14
N ASP A 83 9.93 -5.46 0.84
CA ASP A 83 8.89 -6.42 1.24
C ASP A 83 7.80 -6.55 0.16
N LEU A 84 7.43 -5.45 -0.52
CA LEU A 84 6.55 -5.51 -1.69
C LEU A 84 7.19 -6.34 -2.82
N ALA A 85 8.49 -6.14 -3.06
CA ALA A 85 9.23 -6.92 -4.05
C ALA A 85 9.28 -8.41 -3.68
N THR A 86 9.44 -8.73 -2.39
CA THR A 86 9.41 -10.11 -1.89
C THR A 86 8.04 -10.75 -2.14
N ALA A 87 6.94 -10.04 -1.89
CA ALA A 87 5.59 -10.52 -2.17
C ALA A 87 5.35 -10.77 -3.67
N GLU A 88 5.85 -9.88 -4.56
CA GLU A 88 5.80 -10.09 -6.00
C GLU A 88 6.62 -11.32 -6.42
N ASP A 89 7.84 -11.49 -5.90
CA ASP A 89 8.70 -12.64 -6.24
C ASP A 89 8.05 -13.97 -5.87
N VAL A 90 7.35 -14.03 -4.74
CA VAL A 90 6.60 -15.21 -4.32
C VAL A 90 5.49 -15.54 -5.29
N LEU A 91 4.68 -14.54 -5.68
CA LEU A 91 3.63 -14.74 -6.69
C LEU A 91 4.21 -15.22 -8.03
N ARG A 92 5.28 -14.63 -8.51
CA ARG A 92 5.96 -15.04 -9.75
C ARG A 92 6.50 -16.46 -9.69
N ARG A 93 7.02 -16.86 -8.52
CA ARG A 93 7.54 -18.24 -8.32
C ARG A 93 6.43 -19.27 -8.41
N TYR A 94 5.29 -19.04 -7.75
CA TYR A 94 4.19 -20.01 -7.69
C TYR A 94 3.21 -19.90 -8.86
N MET A 95 3.13 -18.74 -9.51
CA MET A 95 2.21 -18.44 -10.60
C MET A 95 2.94 -17.70 -11.75
N PRO A 96 3.93 -18.35 -12.38
CA PRO A 96 4.81 -17.69 -13.36
C PRO A 96 4.09 -17.21 -14.64
N LYS A 97 2.86 -17.71 -14.89
CA LYS A 97 2.05 -17.31 -16.04
C LYS A 97 1.05 -16.19 -15.75
N ALA A 98 0.86 -15.87 -14.47
CA ALA A 98 -0.08 -14.83 -14.06
C ALA A 98 0.49 -13.43 -14.28
N ASP A 99 -0.35 -12.50 -14.72
CA ASP A 99 -0.04 -11.08 -14.70
C ASP A 99 -0.08 -10.57 -13.28
N ILE A 100 1.00 -9.91 -12.85
CA ILE A 100 1.07 -9.34 -11.51
C ILE A 100 0.32 -8.03 -11.48
N ALA A 101 -0.51 -7.87 -10.45
CA ALA A 101 -1.27 -6.65 -10.18
C ALA A 101 -1.10 -6.24 -8.70
N PHE A 102 -1.45 -4.98 -8.40
CA PHE A 102 -1.33 -4.41 -7.06
C PHE A 102 -2.64 -3.77 -6.63
N PHE A 103 -3.09 -4.08 -5.41
CA PHE A 103 -4.09 -3.30 -4.70
C PHE A 103 -3.43 -2.71 -3.48
N ALA A 104 -3.41 -1.41 -3.37
CA ALA A 104 -2.74 -0.72 -2.27
C ALA A 104 -3.60 0.40 -1.70
N SER A 105 -3.57 0.58 -0.37
CA SER A 105 -4.40 1.55 0.34
C SER A 105 -3.55 2.53 1.14
N SER A 106 -3.85 3.84 1.06
CA SER A 106 -3.26 4.88 1.89
C SER A 106 -1.72 4.90 1.84
N PHE A 107 -1.03 4.70 2.95
CA PHE A 107 0.43 4.53 3.02
C PHE A 107 0.94 3.41 2.09
N GLY A 108 0.23 2.29 2.04
CA GLY A 108 0.57 1.22 1.08
C GLY A 108 0.53 1.70 -0.37
N ALA A 109 -0.38 2.62 -0.72
CA ALA A 109 -0.45 3.21 -2.06
C ALA A 109 0.72 4.18 -2.33
N PHE A 110 1.17 4.94 -1.32
CA PHE A 110 2.41 5.73 -1.40
C PHE A 110 3.61 4.81 -1.70
N LEU A 111 3.81 3.75 -0.92
CA LEU A 111 4.89 2.78 -1.11
C LEU A 111 4.81 2.08 -2.48
N THR A 112 3.61 1.66 -2.88
CA THR A 112 3.39 0.98 -4.16
C THR A 112 3.66 1.91 -5.33
N SER A 113 3.32 3.21 -5.25
CA SER A 113 3.62 4.18 -6.30
C SER A 113 5.14 4.32 -6.52
N LEU A 114 5.93 4.39 -5.44
CA LEU A 114 7.38 4.43 -5.48
C LEU A 114 7.98 3.11 -6.02
N TYR A 115 7.45 1.97 -5.56
CA TYR A 115 7.85 0.65 -6.05
C TYR A 115 7.67 0.53 -7.57
N LEU A 116 6.49 0.94 -8.07
CA LEU A 116 6.17 0.90 -9.50
C LEU A 116 7.06 1.85 -10.31
N ALA A 117 7.41 3.02 -9.76
CA ALA A 117 8.30 3.97 -10.40
C ALA A 117 9.72 3.43 -10.61
N ARG A 118 10.18 2.54 -9.73
CA ARG A 118 11.54 1.93 -9.74
C ARG A 118 11.62 0.66 -10.59
N ARG A 119 10.49 0.15 -11.10
CA ARG A 119 10.51 -1.06 -11.94
C ARG A 119 11.31 -0.82 -13.22
N PRO A 120 12.13 -1.81 -13.65
CA PRO A 120 12.87 -1.70 -14.89
C PRO A 120 11.95 -1.45 -16.10
N SER A 121 12.34 -0.55 -16.98
CA SER A 121 11.67 -0.35 -18.26
C SER A 121 11.83 -1.61 -19.11
N GLY A 122 10.72 -2.10 -19.72
CA GLY A 122 10.72 -3.31 -20.57
C GLY A 122 10.04 -4.52 -19.94
N LEU A 123 9.72 -4.51 -18.65
CA LEU A 123 8.83 -5.50 -18.05
C LEU A 123 7.37 -5.22 -18.42
N VAL A 124 6.55 -6.29 -18.42
CA VAL A 124 5.09 -6.14 -18.55
C VAL A 124 4.60 -5.16 -17.50
N LYS A 125 3.83 -4.15 -17.93
CA LYS A 125 3.29 -3.14 -17.03
C LYS A 125 2.20 -3.77 -16.16
N PRO A 126 2.35 -3.75 -14.83
CA PRO A 126 1.33 -4.28 -13.96
C PRO A 126 0.10 -3.36 -13.96
N LYS A 127 -1.08 -3.93 -13.70
CA LYS A 127 -2.25 -3.17 -13.28
C LYS A 127 -2.11 -2.81 -11.80
N ALA A 128 -2.60 -1.65 -11.41
CA ALA A 128 -2.62 -1.25 -10.00
C ALA A 128 -3.87 -0.45 -9.63
N VAL A 129 -4.37 -0.65 -8.43
CA VAL A 129 -5.35 0.22 -7.79
C VAL A 129 -4.68 0.89 -6.60
N LEU A 130 -4.66 2.22 -6.61
CA LEU A 130 -4.19 3.05 -5.50
C LEU A 130 -5.41 3.72 -4.84
N ARG A 131 -5.84 3.14 -3.72
CA ARG A 131 -7.02 3.61 -2.99
C ARG A 131 -6.64 4.60 -1.90
N CYS A 132 -7.31 5.77 -1.85
CA CYS A 132 -7.05 6.84 -0.86
C CYS A 132 -5.55 7.07 -0.67
N ALA A 133 -4.83 7.22 -1.79
CA ALA A 133 -3.37 7.24 -1.78
C ALA A 133 -2.85 8.44 -0.97
N ALA A 134 -2.08 8.16 0.10
CA ALA A 134 -1.44 9.17 0.94
C ALA A 134 -0.15 9.68 0.25
N LEU A 135 -0.31 10.36 -0.90
CA LEU A 135 0.80 10.74 -1.79
C LEU A 135 1.77 11.75 -1.15
N THR A 136 1.29 12.48 -0.15
CA THR A 136 2.07 13.40 0.69
C THR A 136 2.27 12.81 2.10
N MET A 137 2.51 11.50 2.19
CA MET A 137 2.63 10.79 3.48
C MET A 137 3.62 11.43 4.46
N PRO A 138 4.79 11.96 4.04
CA PRO A 138 5.70 12.62 4.96
C PRO A 138 5.06 13.80 5.69
N GLU A 139 4.29 14.63 4.98
CA GLU A 139 3.60 15.80 5.52
C GLU A 139 2.43 15.38 6.41
N LEU A 140 1.64 14.39 5.99
CA LEU A 140 0.50 13.86 6.74
C LEU A 140 0.93 13.29 8.08
N LEU A 141 1.95 12.41 8.08
CA LEU A 141 2.46 11.83 9.33
C LEU A 141 3.11 12.88 10.21
N TRP A 142 3.85 13.84 9.63
CA TRP A 142 4.45 14.91 10.41
C TRP A 142 3.39 15.74 11.13
N ALA A 143 2.28 16.06 10.47
CA ALA A 143 1.16 16.77 11.08
C ALA A 143 0.48 15.95 12.20
N GLU A 144 0.29 14.64 12.00
CA GLU A 144 -0.30 13.74 13.01
C GLU A 144 0.55 13.66 14.29
N LEU A 145 1.86 13.69 14.17
CA LEU A 145 2.78 13.61 15.31
C LEU A 145 2.61 14.77 16.31
N GLY A 146 2.26 15.97 15.82
CA GLY A 146 2.13 17.16 16.63
C GLY A 146 3.47 17.68 17.20
N PRO A 147 3.50 18.90 17.76
CA PRO A 147 4.73 19.62 18.05
C PRO A 147 5.65 18.93 19.07
N ASP A 148 5.10 18.27 20.09
CA ASP A 148 5.91 17.62 21.14
C ASP A 148 6.69 16.41 20.60
N LYS A 149 6.04 15.55 19.77
CA LYS A 149 6.70 14.38 19.16
C LYS A 149 7.65 14.82 18.05
N GLN A 150 7.30 15.86 17.30
CA GLN A 150 8.18 16.47 16.30
C GLN A 150 9.48 16.96 16.94
N ALA A 151 9.40 17.72 18.05
CA ALA A 151 10.57 18.22 18.75
C ALA A 151 11.47 17.10 19.32
N LYS A 152 10.89 15.96 19.72
CA LYS A 152 11.68 14.78 20.12
C LYS A 152 12.41 14.15 18.92
N LEU A 153 11.72 13.97 17.80
CA LEU A 153 12.33 13.43 16.56
C LEU A 153 13.45 14.32 16.03
N ASP A 154 13.29 15.66 16.12
CA ASP A 154 14.33 16.62 15.75
C ASP A 154 15.59 16.53 16.63
N ARG A 155 15.44 16.09 17.89
CA ARG A 155 16.56 15.75 18.79
C ARG A 155 17.07 14.31 18.61
N ASN A 156 16.64 13.64 17.54
CA ASN A 156 16.99 12.24 17.23
C ASN A 156 16.47 11.23 18.28
N GLU A 157 15.36 11.54 18.93
CA GLU A 157 14.67 10.64 19.87
C GLU A 157 13.54 9.87 19.15
N THR A 158 13.31 8.64 19.54
CA THR A 158 12.18 7.81 19.06
C THR A 158 10.90 8.20 19.80
N VAL A 159 9.76 8.18 19.11
CA VAL A 159 8.44 8.42 19.68
C VAL A 159 7.45 7.30 19.34
N PHE A 160 6.31 7.29 20.02
CA PHE A 160 5.24 6.33 19.74
C PHE A 160 3.97 7.07 19.33
N LEU A 161 3.26 6.51 18.35
CA LEU A 161 1.90 6.88 18.00
C LEU A 161 0.94 5.97 18.77
N ASP A 162 0.42 6.51 19.88
CA ASP A 162 -0.46 5.82 20.82
C ASP A 162 -1.92 5.75 20.30
N SER A 163 -2.22 6.41 19.17
CA SER A 163 -3.50 6.34 18.47
C SER A 163 -3.75 5.00 17.77
N TYR A 164 -2.72 4.16 17.68
CA TYR A 164 -2.77 2.81 17.11
C TYR A 164 -2.63 1.74 18.19
N GLU A 165 -3.19 0.55 17.94
CA GLU A 165 -3.10 -0.60 18.84
C GLU A 165 -2.53 -1.81 18.07
N PRO A 166 -1.31 -2.28 18.42
CA PRO A 166 -0.39 -1.69 19.39
C PRO A 166 0.19 -0.34 18.93
N PRO A 167 0.74 0.48 19.85
CA PRO A 167 1.39 1.73 19.49
C PRO A 167 2.51 1.54 18.49
N ILE A 168 2.59 2.46 17.50
CA ILE A 168 3.60 2.35 16.44
C ILE A 168 4.83 3.18 16.82
N MET A 169 5.98 2.55 16.81
CA MET A 169 7.27 3.21 17.03
C MET A 169 7.67 4.00 15.78
N ILE A 170 7.89 5.30 15.95
CA ILE A 170 8.37 6.22 14.91
C ILE A 170 9.79 6.65 15.23
N THR A 171 10.70 6.33 14.34
CA THR A 171 12.12 6.69 14.48
C THR A 171 12.47 7.90 13.62
N PRO A 172 13.51 8.65 13.97
CA PRO A 172 14.03 9.72 13.10
C PRO A 172 14.45 9.19 11.72
N GLU A 173 14.91 7.93 11.64
CA GLU A 173 15.28 7.28 10.37
C GLU A 173 14.07 7.08 9.47
N PHE A 174 12.93 6.64 10.02
CA PHE A 174 11.70 6.50 9.25
C PHE A 174 11.26 7.84 8.66
N ILE A 175 11.29 8.92 9.47
CA ILE A 175 10.95 10.26 8.98
C ILE A 175 11.91 10.71 7.87
N ARG A 176 13.23 10.48 8.04
CA ARG A 176 14.21 10.79 6.99
C ARG A 176 13.96 9.99 5.72
N SER A 177 13.70 8.68 5.86
CA SER A 177 13.44 7.81 4.72
C SER A 177 12.21 8.25 3.93
N MET A 178 11.12 8.65 4.61
CA MET A 178 9.93 9.16 3.92
C MET A 178 10.21 10.51 3.21
N LYS A 179 10.86 11.46 3.90
CA LYS A 179 11.19 12.79 3.33
C LYS A 179 12.14 12.71 2.12
N ALA A 180 12.88 11.61 1.97
CA ALA A 180 13.74 11.37 0.81
C ALA A 180 12.95 11.02 -0.47
N HIS A 181 11.65 10.75 -0.36
CA HIS A 181 10.82 10.27 -1.47
C HIS A 181 9.61 11.14 -1.72
N ASP A 182 9.37 11.41 -3.01
CA ASP A 182 8.24 12.22 -3.48
C ASP A 182 7.63 11.55 -4.73
N PRO A 183 6.44 10.93 -4.61
CA PRO A 183 5.77 10.31 -5.75
C PRO A 183 5.55 11.26 -6.93
N PHE A 184 5.39 12.57 -6.68
CA PHE A 184 5.20 13.56 -7.73
C PHE A 184 6.48 13.83 -8.56
N LYS A 185 7.66 13.48 -8.01
CA LYS A 185 8.95 13.58 -8.72
C LYS A 185 9.44 12.25 -9.28
N GLU A 186 9.16 11.15 -8.56
CA GLU A 186 9.69 9.83 -8.92
C GLU A 186 8.79 9.08 -9.92
N CYS A 187 7.47 9.27 -9.84
CA CYS A 187 6.53 8.63 -10.76
C CYS A 187 6.57 9.26 -12.15
N ARG A 188 6.11 8.48 -13.12
CA ARG A 188 6.05 8.92 -14.53
C ARG A 188 4.81 8.36 -15.22
N PRO A 189 4.32 9.01 -16.29
CA PRO A 189 3.19 8.49 -17.05
C PRO A 189 3.44 7.07 -17.56
N ARG A 190 2.41 6.24 -17.53
CA ARG A 190 2.42 4.88 -18.08
C ARG A 190 3.46 3.92 -17.47
N MET A 191 3.92 4.16 -16.24
CA MET A 191 4.78 3.21 -15.52
C MET A 191 4.03 1.91 -15.17
N ALA A 192 2.71 2.01 -14.99
CA ALA A 192 1.77 0.92 -14.77
C ALA A 192 0.40 1.33 -15.31
N ASP A 193 -0.55 0.40 -15.41
CA ASP A 193 -1.97 0.70 -15.65
C ASP A 193 -2.65 0.96 -14.29
N ILE A 194 -2.66 2.23 -13.88
CA ILE A 194 -3.09 2.64 -12.54
C ILE A 194 -4.51 3.21 -12.60
N LEU A 195 -5.39 2.70 -11.72
CA LEU A 195 -6.64 3.34 -11.35
C LEU A 195 -6.51 3.92 -9.93
N LEU A 196 -6.74 5.22 -9.80
CA LEU A 196 -6.91 5.86 -8.49
C LEU A 196 -8.37 5.72 -8.07
N ILE A 197 -8.61 5.37 -6.79
CA ILE A 197 -9.96 5.38 -6.20
C ILE A 197 -9.89 6.20 -4.91
N HIS A 198 -10.69 7.26 -4.80
CA HIS A 198 -10.61 8.16 -3.66
C HIS A 198 -11.98 8.64 -3.20
N GLY A 199 -12.16 8.79 -1.88
CA GLY A 199 -13.36 9.37 -1.28
C GLY A 199 -13.31 10.90 -1.31
N THR A 200 -14.41 11.56 -1.70
CA THR A 200 -14.45 13.03 -1.78
C THR A 200 -14.48 13.71 -0.40
N ALA A 201 -14.81 12.97 0.66
CA ALA A 201 -14.80 13.44 2.05
C ALA A 201 -13.66 12.82 2.87
N ASP A 202 -12.55 12.44 2.22
CA ASP A 202 -11.37 11.88 2.87
C ASP A 202 -10.64 12.97 3.66
N GLU A 203 -10.71 12.88 4.99
CA GLU A 203 -10.11 13.85 5.92
C GLU A 203 -8.64 13.52 6.27
N ILE A 204 -8.18 12.30 5.93
CA ILE A 204 -6.82 11.83 6.25
C ILE A 204 -5.87 12.07 5.08
N ALA A 205 -6.25 11.64 3.89
CA ALA A 205 -5.50 11.89 2.66
C ALA A 205 -6.38 12.73 1.71
N PRO A 206 -6.12 14.03 1.57
CA PRO A 206 -6.98 14.92 0.78
C PRO A 206 -7.11 14.45 -0.68
N VAL A 207 -8.35 14.41 -1.19
CA VAL A 207 -8.65 13.99 -2.57
C VAL A 207 -7.94 14.87 -3.61
N GLU A 208 -7.62 16.11 -3.27
CA GLU A 208 -6.89 17.06 -4.11
C GLU A 208 -5.53 16.52 -4.57
N GLU A 209 -4.83 15.75 -3.71
CA GLU A 209 -3.56 15.13 -4.07
C GLU A 209 -3.76 14.00 -5.09
N ALA A 210 -4.81 13.22 -4.97
CA ALA A 210 -5.18 12.23 -5.97
C ALA A 210 -5.56 12.88 -7.32
N ARG A 211 -6.32 13.99 -7.27
CA ARG A 211 -6.65 14.81 -8.45
C ARG A 211 -5.40 15.38 -9.12
N ARG A 212 -4.45 15.90 -8.31
CA ARG A 212 -3.16 16.41 -8.79
C ARG A 212 -2.34 15.32 -9.46
N PHE A 213 -2.23 14.15 -8.82
CA PHE A 213 -1.49 13.00 -9.36
C PHE A 213 -2.12 12.47 -10.65
N SER A 214 -3.44 12.35 -10.69
CA SER A 214 -4.21 12.00 -11.88
C SER A 214 -3.90 12.94 -13.04
N ARG A 215 -4.01 14.27 -12.83
CA ARG A 215 -3.72 15.26 -13.88
C ARG A 215 -2.27 15.25 -14.33
N GLN A 216 -1.33 15.11 -13.40
CA GLN A 216 0.11 15.16 -13.72
C GLN A 216 0.55 13.96 -14.56
N PHE A 217 0.04 12.77 -14.28
CA PHE A 217 0.51 11.54 -14.92
C PHE A 217 -0.49 10.90 -15.88
N GLY A 218 -1.70 11.44 -15.99
CA GLY A 218 -2.75 10.95 -16.89
C GLY A 218 -3.38 9.65 -16.42
N TYR A 219 -3.38 9.35 -15.11
CA TYR A 219 -4.03 8.18 -14.56
C TYR A 219 -5.51 8.44 -14.28
N PRO A 220 -6.43 7.51 -14.62
CA PRO A 220 -7.84 7.64 -14.28
C PRO A 220 -8.05 7.71 -12.76
N LEU A 221 -8.99 8.56 -12.35
CA LEU A 221 -9.43 8.74 -10.97
C LEU A 221 -10.93 8.48 -10.88
N LEU A 222 -11.31 7.51 -10.04
CA LEU A 222 -12.68 7.28 -9.61
C LEU A 222 -12.88 7.96 -8.25
N GLU A 223 -13.68 8.99 -8.22
CA GLU A 223 -14.10 9.64 -6.98
C GLU A 223 -15.40 8.99 -6.49
N VAL A 224 -15.43 8.64 -5.20
CA VAL A 224 -16.63 8.12 -4.52
C VAL A 224 -17.19 9.23 -3.65
N GLU A 225 -18.32 9.76 -4.08
CA GLU A 225 -18.95 10.94 -3.44
C GLU A 225 -19.28 10.69 -1.98
N GLY A 226 -18.90 11.63 -1.11
CA GLY A 226 -19.13 11.60 0.33
C GLY A 226 -18.41 10.45 1.06
N ALA A 227 -17.54 9.69 0.41
CA ALA A 227 -16.77 8.65 1.09
C ALA A 227 -15.62 9.25 1.89
N ASP A 228 -15.48 8.80 3.14
CA ASP A 228 -14.35 9.08 4.02
C ASP A 228 -13.14 8.20 3.66
N HIS A 229 -12.03 8.37 4.41
CA HIS A 229 -10.82 7.55 4.23
C HIS A 229 -11.06 6.05 4.34
N ARG A 230 -12.06 5.62 5.11
CA ARG A 230 -12.35 4.21 5.37
C ARG A 230 -13.46 3.64 4.47
N PHE A 231 -14.17 4.49 3.74
CA PHE A 231 -15.35 4.11 2.96
C PHE A 231 -16.44 3.52 3.87
N SER A 232 -16.67 4.20 5.00
CA SER A 232 -17.55 3.71 6.05
C SER A 232 -19.05 3.88 5.75
N GLY A 233 -19.40 4.72 4.78
CA GLY A 233 -20.78 4.93 4.37
C GLY A 233 -21.38 3.73 3.64
N PRO A 234 -22.73 3.61 3.66
CA PRO A 234 -23.43 2.49 3.03
C PRO A 234 -23.07 2.31 1.56
N GLY A 235 -22.66 1.09 1.16
CA GLY A 235 -22.35 0.74 -0.23
C GLY A 235 -21.03 1.31 -0.79
N GLN A 236 -20.35 2.20 -0.07
CA GLN A 236 -19.12 2.82 -0.56
C GLN A 236 -17.97 1.81 -0.71
N MET A 237 -17.80 0.93 0.27
CA MET A 237 -16.81 -0.16 0.21
C MET A 237 -17.11 -1.11 -0.96
N ASP A 238 -18.39 -1.41 -1.23
CA ASP A 238 -18.78 -2.29 -2.34
C ASP A 238 -18.53 -1.63 -3.69
N ALA A 239 -18.79 -0.33 -3.82
CA ALA A 239 -18.49 0.43 -5.03
C ALA A 239 -16.99 0.43 -5.33
N MET A 240 -16.15 0.69 -4.33
CA MET A 240 -14.70 0.62 -4.41
C MET A 240 -14.23 -0.79 -4.81
N ALA A 241 -14.72 -1.82 -4.12
CA ALA A 241 -14.34 -3.21 -4.38
C ALA A 241 -14.73 -3.63 -5.81
N LYS A 242 -15.93 -3.28 -6.27
CA LYS A 242 -16.38 -3.55 -7.64
C LYS A 242 -15.46 -2.92 -8.69
N ALA A 243 -15.07 -1.65 -8.50
CA ALA A 243 -14.18 -0.95 -9.41
C ALA A 243 -12.77 -1.58 -9.41
N ALA A 244 -12.23 -1.90 -8.23
CA ALA A 244 -10.92 -2.54 -8.10
C ALA A 244 -10.89 -3.92 -8.77
N LEU A 245 -11.93 -4.75 -8.56
CA LEU A 245 -12.06 -6.06 -9.20
C LEU A 245 -12.17 -5.96 -10.71
N ALA A 246 -12.95 -5.01 -11.23
CA ALA A 246 -13.11 -4.79 -12.67
C ALA A 246 -11.79 -4.37 -13.31
N HIS A 247 -11.00 -3.51 -12.65
CA HIS A 247 -9.72 -3.04 -13.18
C HIS A 247 -8.65 -4.12 -13.15
N LEU A 248 -8.50 -4.84 -12.02
CA LEU A 248 -7.39 -5.78 -11.83
C LEU A 248 -7.66 -7.18 -12.40
N CYS A 249 -8.92 -7.63 -12.42
CA CYS A 249 -9.29 -9.00 -12.83
C CYS A 249 -10.17 -9.04 -14.08
N GLY A 250 -10.46 -7.89 -14.70
CA GLY A 250 -11.27 -7.76 -15.92
C GLY A 250 -10.50 -7.93 -17.22
#